data_18f4d1e83d176063532d8fec18d34f53
#
_entry.id   18f4d1e83d176063532d8fec18d34f53
#
_cell.length_a   1.000
_cell.length_b   1.000
_cell.length_c   1.000
_cell.angle_alpha   90.00
_cell.angle_beta   90.00
_cell.angle_gamma   90.00
#
_symmetry.space_group_name_H-M   'P 1'
#
loop_
_entity.id
_entity.type
_entity.pdbx_description
1 polymer ?
#
loop_
_entity_poly.entity_id
_entity_poly.type
_entity_poly.pdbx_seq_one_letter_code
_entity_poly.pdbx_strand_id
1 'polypeptide(L)'
;MLPLRMGLWERGRQGRPVQPQQLRAHSDAGSQYVSLTYTDKLDIDGIAPSIGSVGDAYDNALMETINGLYKAECIRTTVFHDGPYRTIADVEYATAGRVDWFNNRRLHSSFGYVPPVEFEAPTTRPSTRIRAAGNLGRFKD
;
A
#
# COMPACT_ATOMS: atom_id res chain seq x y z
N MET A 1 14.97 0.93 -6.53
CA MET A 1 14.82 -0.56 -6.33
C MET A 1 14.98 -1.04 -4.89
N LEU A 2 15.72 -0.34 -4.02
CA LEU A 2 15.89 -0.76 -2.61
C LEU A 2 14.56 -0.97 -1.86
N PRO A 3 13.58 -0.04 -1.90
CA PRO A 3 12.31 -0.21 -1.18
C PRO A 3 11.52 -1.45 -1.60
N LEU A 4 11.48 -1.76 -2.91
CA LEU A 4 10.79 -2.95 -3.40
C LEU A 4 11.43 -4.24 -2.86
N ARG A 5 12.76 -4.33 -2.92
CA ARG A 5 13.50 -5.48 -2.40
C ARG A 5 13.33 -5.65 -0.88
N MET A 6 13.29 -4.55 -0.14
CA MET A 6 13.00 -4.58 1.30
C MET A 6 11.58 -5.13 1.57
N GLY A 7 10.59 -4.70 0.79
CA GLY A 7 9.23 -5.22 0.89
C GLY A 7 9.13 -6.72 0.58
N LEU A 8 9.79 -7.19 -0.48
CA LEU A 8 9.85 -8.60 -0.84
C LEU A 8 10.54 -9.43 0.25
N TRP A 9 11.66 -8.94 0.78
CA TRP A 9 12.38 -9.59 1.86
C TRP A 9 11.52 -9.71 3.12
N GLU A 10 10.83 -8.64 3.50
CA GLU A 10 9.96 -8.63 4.68
C GLU A 10 8.79 -9.61 4.54
N ARG A 11 8.17 -9.68 3.37
CA ARG A 11 7.12 -10.69 3.10
C ARG A 11 7.65 -12.11 3.20
N GLY A 12 8.86 -12.35 2.67
CA GLY A 12 9.53 -13.65 2.80
C GLY A 12 9.80 -14.02 4.26
N ARG A 13 10.27 -13.05 5.05
CA ARG A 13 10.53 -13.22 6.50
C ARG A 13 9.25 -13.55 7.29
N GLN A 14 8.11 -12.99 6.87
CA GLN A 14 6.81 -13.26 7.48
C GLN A 14 6.18 -14.59 7.03
N GLY A 15 6.89 -15.42 6.25
CA GLY A 15 6.36 -16.66 5.69
C GLY A 15 5.33 -16.47 4.57
N ARG A 16 5.32 -15.30 3.94
CA ARG A 16 4.41 -14.92 2.84
C ARG A 16 5.19 -14.50 1.59
N PRO A 17 6.05 -15.36 1.04
CA PRO A 17 6.80 -15.01 -0.15
C PRO A 17 5.86 -14.70 -1.30
N VAL A 18 6.22 -13.71 -2.09
CA VAL A 18 5.47 -13.35 -3.31
C VAL A 18 5.72 -14.41 -4.37
N GLN A 19 4.65 -14.97 -4.92
CA GLN A 19 4.77 -15.92 -6.04
C GLN A 19 4.96 -15.13 -7.35
N PRO A 20 5.63 -15.71 -8.35
CA PRO A 20 5.80 -15.09 -9.65
C PRO A 20 4.45 -14.61 -10.22
N GLN A 21 4.42 -13.39 -10.76
CA GLN A 21 3.25 -12.73 -11.34
C GLN A 21 2.09 -12.40 -10.36
N GLN A 22 2.25 -12.69 -9.09
CA GLN A 22 1.26 -12.36 -8.05
C GLN A 22 1.25 -10.87 -7.70
N LEU A 23 2.44 -10.23 -7.74
CA LEU A 23 2.60 -8.81 -7.46
C LEU A 23 2.68 -8.02 -8.76
N ARG A 24 1.99 -6.88 -8.78
CA ARG A 24 2.09 -5.89 -9.86
C ARG A 24 2.76 -4.62 -9.33
N ALA A 25 3.79 -4.15 -10.04
CA ALA A 25 4.42 -2.87 -9.76
C ALA A 25 3.76 -1.79 -10.62
N HIS A 26 2.87 -1.02 -10.01
CA HIS A 26 2.27 0.15 -10.66
C HIS A 26 3.26 1.31 -10.63
N SER A 27 3.48 1.94 -11.77
CA SER A 27 4.32 3.13 -11.90
C SER A 27 3.71 4.07 -12.94
N ASP A 28 4.05 5.35 -12.82
CA ASP A 28 3.75 6.32 -13.87
C ASP A 28 4.64 6.07 -15.11
N ALA A 29 4.36 6.80 -16.19
CA ALA A 29 5.14 6.73 -17.43
C ALA A 29 6.48 7.51 -17.35
N GLY A 30 7.00 7.76 -16.15
CA GLY A 30 8.28 8.42 -15.95
C GLY A 30 9.46 7.62 -16.53
N SER A 31 10.43 8.30 -17.13
CA SER A 31 11.56 7.67 -17.80
C SER A 31 12.34 6.69 -16.91
N GLN A 32 12.37 6.91 -15.60
CA GLN A 32 13.01 6.04 -14.62
C GLN A 32 12.33 4.66 -14.48
N TYR A 33 11.03 4.58 -14.73
CA TYR A 33 10.23 3.36 -14.60
C TYR A 33 10.11 2.57 -15.89
N VAL A 34 10.42 3.20 -17.03
CA VAL A 34 10.47 2.55 -18.34
C VAL A 34 11.91 2.17 -18.74
N SER A 35 12.90 2.42 -17.87
CA SER A 35 14.28 2.04 -18.14
C SER A 35 14.42 0.51 -18.18
N LEU A 36 15.21 0.00 -19.13
CA LEU A 36 15.51 -1.42 -19.24
C LEU A 36 15.97 -2.04 -17.91
N THR A 37 16.84 -1.32 -17.18
CA THR A 37 17.33 -1.79 -15.87
C THR A 37 16.21 -1.98 -14.84
N TYR A 38 15.15 -1.19 -14.89
CA TYR A 38 14.02 -1.31 -13.97
C TYR A 38 13.13 -2.49 -14.37
N THR A 39 12.77 -2.57 -15.65
CA THR A 39 11.92 -3.65 -16.18
C THR A 39 12.58 -5.02 -16.06
N ASP A 40 13.85 -5.14 -16.40
CA ASP A 40 14.63 -6.38 -16.25
C ASP A 40 14.66 -6.86 -14.80
N LYS A 41 14.77 -5.94 -13.83
CA LYS A 41 14.73 -6.31 -12.41
C LYS A 41 13.36 -6.76 -11.93
N LEU A 42 12.29 -6.16 -12.44
CA LEU A 42 10.93 -6.63 -12.12
C LEU A 42 10.73 -8.06 -12.66
N ASP A 43 11.20 -8.32 -13.87
CA ASP A 43 11.09 -9.64 -14.50
C ASP A 43 11.89 -10.70 -13.74
N ILE A 44 13.14 -10.40 -13.36
CA ILE A 44 13.96 -11.29 -12.52
C ILE A 44 13.29 -11.60 -11.18
N ASP A 45 12.65 -10.62 -10.55
CA ASP A 45 11.93 -10.78 -9.28
C ASP A 45 10.51 -11.38 -9.48
N GLY A 46 10.11 -11.70 -10.72
CA GLY A 46 8.81 -12.27 -11.07
C GLY A 46 7.65 -11.31 -10.84
N ILE A 47 7.90 -10.01 -10.92
CA ILE A 47 6.90 -8.97 -10.67
C ILE A 47 6.38 -8.44 -12.01
N ALA A 48 5.06 -8.46 -12.19
CA ALA A 48 4.45 -7.91 -13.39
C ALA A 48 4.51 -6.37 -13.38
N PRO A 49 5.13 -5.72 -14.37
CA PRO A 49 5.04 -4.27 -14.49
C PRO A 49 3.62 -3.86 -14.92
N SER A 50 3.15 -2.74 -14.39
CA SER A 50 1.92 -2.08 -14.83
C SER A 50 2.22 -0.59 -14.96
N ILE A 51 2.39 -0.15 -16.19
CA ILE A 51 2.62 1.26 -16.49
C ILE A 51 1.25 1.85 -16.82
N GLY A 52 0.83 2.85 -16.02
CA GLY A 52 -0.40 3.59 -16.30
C GLY A 52 -0.35 4.22 -17.70
N SER A 53 -1.47 4.23 -18.40
CA SER A 53 -1.57 4.97 -19.65
C SER A 53 -1.37 6.47 -19.39
N VAL A 54 -0.75 7.16 -20.34
CA VAL A 54 -0.54 8.62 -20.23
C VAL A 54 -1.92 9.29 -20.09
N GLY A 55 -2.19 9.88 -18.92
CA GLY A 55 -3.44 10.57 -18.62
C GLY A 55 -4.50 9.75 -17.87
N ASP A 56 -4.20 8.52 -17.45
CA ASP A 56 -5.10 7.75 -16.58
C ASP A 56 -4.94 8.22 -15.12
N ALA A 57 -5.84 9.11 -14.70
CA ALA A 57 -5.85 9.69 -13.37
C ALA A 57 -6.10 8.63 -12.26
N TYR A 58 -6.69 7.49 -12.58
CA TYR A 58 -7.04 6.47 -11.59
C TYR A 58 -5.82 5.64 -11.16
N ASP A 59 -4.90 5.34 -12.07
CA ASP A 59 -3.71 4.54 -11.76
C ASP A 59 -2.78 5.25 -10.78
N ASN A 60 -2.75 6.59 -10.80
CA ASN A 60 -1.93 7.40 -9.91
C ASN A 60 -2.65 7.86 -8.63
N ALA A 61 -4.00 7.82 -8.60
CA ALA A 61 -4.79 8.36 -7.50
C ALA A 61 -4.45 7.70 -6.14
N LEU A 62 -4.18 6.40 -6.12
CA LEU A 62 -3.79 5.68 -4.90
C LEU A 62 -2.45 6.20 -4.38
N MET A 63 -1.45 6.34 -5.24
CA MET A 63 -0.12 6.82 -4.85
C MET A 63 -0.16 8.29 -4.41
N GLU A 64 -0.92 9.12 -5.11
CA GLU A 64 -1.13 10.52 -4.71
C GLU A 64 -1.80 10.62 -3.35
N THR A 65 -2.80 9.77 -3.08
CA THR A 65 -3.47 9.68 -1.78
C THR A 65 -2.49 9.26 -0.69
N ILE A 66 -1.70 8.21 -0.90
CA ILE A 66 -0.69 7.73 0.06
C ILE A 66 0.35 8.82 0.34
N ASN A 67 0.85 9.50 -0.70
CA ASN A 67 1.80 10.59 -0.55
C ASN A 67 1.18 11.80 0.16
N GLY A 68 -0.09 12.13 -0.14
CA GLY A 68 -0.84 13.17 0.54
C GLY A 68 -1.00 12.90 2.03
N LEU A 69 -1.41 11.68 2.37
CA LEU A 69 -1.53 11.22 3.77
C LEU A 69 -0.17 11.21 4.48
N TYR A 70 0.89 10.74 3.84
CA TYR A 70 2.23 10.77 4.42
C TYR A 70 2.68 12.19 4.74
N LYS A 71 2.50 13.12 3.81
CA LYS A 71 2.84 14.53 4.02
C LYS A 71 2.01 15.16 5.15
N ALA A 72 0.72 14.85 5.20
CA ALA A 72 -0.18 15.38 6.23
C ALA A 72 0.12 14.79 7.61
N GLU A 73 0.31 13.48 7.70
CA GLU A 73 0.42 12.76 8.97
C GLU A 73 1.84 12.73 9.53
N CYS A 74 2.86 12.66 8.66
CA CYS A 74 4.25 12.51 9.09
C CYS A 74 5.06 13.80 8.97
N ILE A 75 4.85 14.59 7.92
CA ILE A 75 5.71 15.76 7.65
C ILE A 75 5.15 17.04 8.28
N ARG A 76 3.83 17.24 8.22
CA ARG A 76 3.19 18.50 8.66
C ARG A 76 2.75 18.51 10.12
N THR A 77 2.77 17.36 10.78
CA THR A 77 2.36 17.22 12.18
C THR A 77 3.53 16.74 13.03
N THR A 78 3.38 16.87 14.33
CA THR A 78 4.37 16.39 15.32
C THR A 78 3.99 15.03 15.94
N VAL A 79 3.10 14.27 15.29
CA VAL A 79 2.62 12.98 15.82
C VAL A 79 3.73 11.93 15.88
N PHE A 80 4.64 11.96 14.92
CA PHE A 80 5.73 10.97 14.81
C PHE A 80 7.13 11.55 15.07
N HIS A 81 7.23 12.83 15.45
CA HIS A 81 8.50 13.49 15.78
C HIS A 81 8.27 14.70 16.69
N ASP A 82 9.31 15.08 17.43
CA ASP A 82 9.31 16.24 18.31
C ASP A 82 10.01 17.42 17.61
N GLY A 83 9.23 18.38 17.11
CA GLY A 83 9.75 19.59 16.46
C GLY A 83 10.18 19.38 14.99
N PRO A 84 10.91 20.32 14.40
CA PRO A 84 11.31 20.27 13.01
C PRO A 84 12.38 19.21 12.75
N TYR A 85 12.30 18.53 11.61
CA TYR A 85 13.35 17.63 11.15
C TYR A 85 14.67 18.36 10.95
N ARG A 86 15.74 17.83 11.51
CA ARG A 86 17.10 18.40 11.42
C ARG A 86 18.01 17.56 10.53
N THR A 87 17.75 16.27 10.48
CA THR A 87 18.56 15.30 9.73
C THR A 87 17.67 14.34 8.93
N ILE A 88 18.27 13.64 7.97
CA ILE A 88 17.60 12.56 7.24
C ILE A 88 17.21 11.44 8.20
N ALA A 89 18.04 11.15 9.21
CA ALA A 89 17.74 10.12 10.20
C ALA A 89 16.46 10.41 11.00
N ASP A 90 16.16 11.69 11.29
CA ASP A 90 14.91 12.07 11.95
C ASP A 90 13.70 11.74 11.07
N VAL A 91 13.79 12.00 9.77
CA VAL A 91 12.74 11.67 8.80
C VAL A 91 12.56 10.15 8.67
N GLU A 92 13.66 9.41 8.61
CA GLU A 92 13.63 7.93 8.55
C GLU A 92 12.98 7.34 9.78
N TYR A 93 13.33 7.82 10.97
CA TYR A 93 12.74 7.37 12.22
C TYR A 93 11.23 7.65 12.30
N ALA A 94 10.82 8.89 11.98
CA ALA A 94 9.41 9.26 11.94
C ALA A 94 8.62 8.45 10.89
N THR A 95 9.23 8.21 9.73
CA THR A 95 8.65 7.39 8.67
C THR A 95 8.46 5.94 9.13
N ALA A 96 9.45 5.36 9.81
CA ALA A 96 9.34 4.01 10.37
C ALA A 96 8.20 3.92 11.40
N GLY A 97 8.09 4.91 12.29
CA GLY A 97 6.98 5.00 13.26
C GLY A 97 5.61 5.10 12.59
N ARG A 98 5.51 5.92 11.52
CA ARG A 98 4.26 6.04 10.75
C ARG A 98 3.91 4.73 10.01
N VAL A 99 4.89 4.05 9.42
CA VAL A 99 4.67 2.77 8.73
C VAL A 99 4.20 1.70 9.72
N ASP A 100 4.83 1.63 10.90
CA ASP A 100 4.40 0.73 11.96
C ASP A 100 2.95 1.02 12.40
N TRP A 101 2.64 2.29 12.66
CA TRP A 101 1.28 2.70 13.02
C TRP A 101 0.27 2.38 11.92
N PHE A 102 0.58 2.67 10.66
CA PHE A 102 -0.29 2.41 9.52
C PHE A 102 -0.63 0.92 9.38
N ASN A 103 0.37 0.06 9.52
CA ASN A 103 0.21 -1.37 9.31
C ASN A 103 -0.44 -2.08 10.51
N ASN A 104 -0.15 -1.65 11.74
CA ASN A 104 -0.50 -2.38 12.95
C ASN A 104 -1.62 -1.74 13.77
N ARG A 105 -1.95 -0.46 13.55
CA ARG A 105 -2.90 0.27 14.42
C ARG A 105 -3.94 1.07 13.68
N ARG A 106 -3.63 1.58 12.48
CA ARG A 106 -4.59 2.37 11.71
C ARG A 106 -5.76 1.51 11.25
N LEU A 107 -6.97 1.94 11.59
CA LEU A 107 -8.19 1.30 11.14
C LEU A 107 -8.56 1.77 9.74
N HIS A 108 -8.90 0.84 8.85
CA HIS A 108 -9.27 1.11 7.47
C HIS A 108 -10.71 0.66 7.20
N SER A 109 -11.56 1.60 6.80
CA SER A 109 -12.97 1.31 6.51
C SER A 109 -13.15 0.30 5.37
N SER A 110 -12.26 0.34 4.36
CA SER A 110 -12.25 -0.62 3.23
C SER A 110 -11.97 -2.06 3.65
N PHE A 111 -11.35 -2.27 4.82
CA PHE A 111 -11.01 -3.58 5.37
C PHE A 111 -11.91 -4.00 6.54
N GLY A 112 -13.00 -3.29 6.77
CA GLY A 112 -13.88 -3.56 7.91
C GLY A 112 -13.36 -3.03 9.24
N TYR A 113 -12.67 -1.89 9.22
CA TYR A 113 -12.11 -1.21 10.39
C TYR A 113 -11.06 -2.03 11.15
N VAL A 114 -10.23 -2.75 10.42
CA VAL A 114 -9.06 -3.43 10.98
C VAL A 114 -7.76 -2.90 10.34
N PRO A 115 -6.61 -3.03 11.02
CA PRO A 115 -5.32 -2.72 10.44
C PRO A 115 -4.93 -3.67 9.30
N PRO A 116 -4.07 -3.27 8.35
CA PRO A 116 -3.60 -4.13 7.26
C PRO A 116 -3.04 -5.47 7.71
N VAL A 117 -2.28 -5.52 8.80
CA VAL A 117 -1.70 -6.76 9.33
C VAL A 117 -2.78 -7.75 9.77
N GLU A 118 -3.84 -7.25 10.41
CA GLU A 118 -4.97 -8.09 10.81
C GLU A 118 -5.78 -8.56 9.60
N PHE A 119 -5.98 -7.68 8.61
CA PHE A 119 -6.66 -8.02 7.37
C PHE A 119 -5.92 -9.10 6.56
N GLU A 120 -4.58 -9.03 6.52
CA GLU A 120 -3.74 -10.02 5.85
C GLU A 120 -3.53 -11.30 6.66
N ALA A 121 -3.85 -11.33 7.94
CA ALA A 121 -3.69 -12.53 8.76
C ALA A 121 -4.54 -13.68 8.18
N PRO A 122 -4.04 -14.92 8.14
CA PRO A 122 -4.83 -16.06 7.69
C PRO A 122 -6.11 -16.12 8.50
N THR A 123 -7.24 -15.89 7.85
CA THR A 123 -8.54 -15.89 8.52
C THR A 123 -8.91 -17.33 8.86
N THR A 124 -8.78 -17.70 10.12
CA THR A 124 -9.47 -18.87 10.69
C THR A 124 -10.98 -18.59 10.92
N ARG A 125 -11.47 -17.44 10.45
CA ARG A 125 -12.90 -17.10 10.54
C ARG A 125 -13.65 -17.68 9.35
N PRO A 126 -14.76 -18.43 9.57
CA PRO A 126 -15.65 -18.79 8.48
C PRO A 126 -16.13 -17.50 7.81
N SER A 127 -16.09 -17.48 6.49
CA SER A 127 -16.50 -16.32 5.68
C SER A 127 -17.98 -16.05 5.92
N THR A 128 -18.31 -15.19 6.85
CA THR A 128 -19.64 -14.59 6.91
C THR A 128 -19.71 -13.58 5.76
N ARG A 129 -20.08 -14.08 4.57
CA ARG A 129 -20.51 -13.21 3.49
C ARG A 129 -21.69 -12.40 4.00
N ILE A 130 -21.47 -11.14 4.29
CA ILE A 130 -22.57 -10.18 4.43
C ILE A 130 -23.22 -10.12 3.04
N ARG A 131 -24.27 -10.89 2.86
CA ARG A 131 -25.18 -10.70 1.74
C ARG A 131 -25.76 -9.30 1.92
N ALA A 132 -25.40 -8.38 1.04
CA ALA A 132 -26.16 -7.15 0.88
C ALA A 132 -27.61 -7.55 0.63
N ALA A 133 -28.46 -7.29 1.61
CA ALA A 133 -29.90 -7.48 1.50
C ALA A 133 -30.44 -6.37 0.60
N GLY A 134 -30.37 -6.61 -0.73
CA GLY A 134 -31.16 -5.91 -1.70
C GLY A 134 -32.57 -6.48 -1.65
N ASN A 135 -33.43 -5.89 -0.88
CA ASN A 135 -34.86 -6.05 -1.06
C ASN A 135 -35.55 -4.71 -0.77
N LEU A 136 -35.53 -3.83 -1.75
CA LEU A 136 -36.46 -2.73 -1.85
C LEU A 136 -37.81 -3.32 -2.23
N GLY A 137 -38.66 -3.50 -1.21
CA GLY A 137 -40.05 -3.90 -1.35
C GLY A 137 -40.81 -2.92 -2.26
N ARG A 138 -41.47 -3.48 -3.24
CA ARG A 138 -42.52 -2.86 -4.05
C ARG A 138 -43.53 -2.17 -3.15
N PHE A 139 -43.67 -0.88 -3.30
CA PHE A 139 -44.97 -0.21 -2.99
C PHE A 139 -45.92 -0.54 -4.16
N LYS A 140 -47.02 -1.23 -3.85
CA LYS A 140 -48.25 -1.27 -4.63
C LYS A 140 -49.27 -0.42 -3.90
N ASP A 141 -49.79 0.54 -4.65
CA ASP A 141 -51.07 1.23 -4.56
C ASP A 141 -51.85 1.26 -3.23
#